data_309a4d641feae4b41d937a571c79ed55
#
_entry.id   309a4d641feae4b41d937a571c79ed55
#
_cell.length_a   1.000
_cell.length_b   1.000
_cell.length_c   1.000
_cell.angle_alpha   90.00
_cell.angle_beta   90.00
_cell.angle_gamma   90.00
#
_symmetry.space_group_name_H-M   'P 1'
#
loop_
_entity.id
_entity.type
_entity.pdbx_description
1 polymer ?
#
loop_
_entity_poly.entity_id
_entity_poly.type
_entity_poly.pdbx_seq_one_letter_code
_entity_poly.pdbx_strand_id
1 'polypeptide(L)'
;STSGDTDADHTAPVISAALAGCTILLPVDRRSGELTAALQRHGAAVQLAPALTIIPHIDDDELIARSRALIANPPDIVVVTTGVGFRGWVETIDEAGLLEPFLAALRPAQIVARGPKARGAIQQAGLAADWVAESETAAELQEFLLAEGVAGKRIAVQHHGSGSDGLDEAFEAVGAEVVSLTVYRWGPSPDPAVLRRSVRAAAEGEFDAILFTSAPGAEKWLGSAEALQVLPGILEQEAAGRLLMAAVGPITAGPLVDAGFTPLIPDRGRLGSLVRSVVTHFGGGHAHGVQTVAGRLELRSGGAVLAGRFIPLSRTGLDILSVLMHAGGGAMSREALLSAL
;
A
#
# COMPACT_ATOMS: atom_id res chain seq x y z
N SER A 1 48.16 12.09 9.53
CA SER A 1 47.28 12.40 8.40
C SER A 1 45.94 11.72 8.65
N THR A 2 45.05 12.45 9.25
CA THR A 2 43.66 12.04 9.55
C THR A 2 42.78 12.56 8.44
N SER A 3 42.29 11.67 7.61
CA SER A 3 41.25 11.96 6.65
C SER A 3 39.91 11.84 7.35
N GLY A 4 39.27 12.98 7.67
CA GLY A 4 37.89 13.01 8.10
C GLY A 4 36.99 12.72 6.90
N ASP A 5 36.28 11.64 6.99
CA ASP A 5 35.17 11.30 6.10
C ASP A 5 33.96 12.11 6.60
N THR A 6 33.70 13.19 5.92
CA THR A 6 32.47 13.98 6.12
C THR A 6 31.38 13.26 5.35
N ASP A 7 30.54 12.58 6.11
CA ASP A 7 29.24 12.07 5.64
C ASP A 7 28.44 13.28 5.15
N ALA A 8 28.48 13.50 3.83
CA ALA A 8 27.71 14.55 3.20
C ALA A 8 26.26 14.12 3.19
N ASP A 9 25.49 14.75 4.05
CA ASP A 9 24.03 14.71 4.06
C ASP A 9 23.52 15.10 2.66
N HIS A 10 23.26 14.12 1.81
CA HIS A 10 22.73 14.30 0.47
C HIS A 10 21.20 14.54 0.53
N THR A 11 20.80 15.61 1.20
CA THR A 11 19.43 16.09 1.09
C THR A 11 19.22 16.63 -0.32
N ALA A 12 18.22 16.08 -1.02
CA ALA A 12 17.84 16.54 -2.34
C ALA A 12 17.47 18.03 -2.31
N PRO A 13 17.84 18.83 -3.33
CA PRO A 13 17.52 20.26 -3.33
C PRO A 13 16.01 20.47 -3.28
N VAL A 14 15.56 21.36 -2.39
CA VAL A 14 14.14 21.71 -2.24
C VAL A 14 13.67 22.53 -3.43
N ILE A 15 12.63 22.07 -4.12
CA ILE A 15 12.03 22.76 -5.28
C ILE A 15 10.68 23.40 -4.96
N SER A 16 10.04 23.01 -3.85
CA SER A 16 8.82 23.64 -3.33
C SER A 16 8.71 23.45 -1.83
N ALA A 17 7.86 24.24 -1.18
CA ALA A 17 7.57 24.15 0.24
C ALA A 17 6.18 23.54 0.52
N ALA A 18 5.55 22.91 -0.47
CA ALA A 18 4.19 22.38 -0.35
C ALA A 18 4.03 21.35 0.78
N LEU A 19 5.08 20.56 1.08
CA LEU A 19 5.12 19.56 2.13
C LEU A 19 5.95 19.97 3.34
N ALA A 20 6.29 21.26 3.45
CA ALA A 20 7.05 21.75 4.60
C ALA A 20 6.32 21.45 5.91
N GLY A 21 7.02 20.88 6.87
CA GLY A 21 6.45 20.45 8.16
C GLY A 21 5.67 19.14 8.13
N CYS A 22 5.47 18.52 6.98
CA CYS A 22 4.90 17.18 6.88
C CYS A 22 5.94 16.12 7.23
N THR A 23 5.52 15.14 8.03
CA THR A 23 6.24 13.87 8.22
C THR A 23 5.48 12.77 7.49
N ILE A 24 6.14 12.13 6.54
CA ILE A 24 5.53 11.10 5.69
C ILE A 24 6.18 9.76 5.98
N LEU A 25 5.36 8.76 6.28
CA LEU A 25 5.79 7.38 6.48
C LEU A 25 5.74 6.61 5.18
N LEU A 26 6.81 5.89 4.87
CA LEU A 26 6.90 4.97 3.74
C LEU A 26 7.13 3.54 4.24
N PRO A 27 6.10 2.70 4.34
CA PRO A 27 6.24 1.28 4.63
C PRO A 27 6.68 0.49 3.37
N VAL A 28 7.73 0.98 2.71
CA VAL A 28 8.16 0.58 1.36
C VAL A 28 9.61 0.12 1.40
N ASP A 29 9.90 -0.99 0.73
CA ASP A 29 11.27 -1.49 0.55
C ASP A 29 11.84 -1.13 -0.84
N ARG A 30 11.09 -1.45 -1.91
CA ARG A 30 11.52 -1.15 -3.29
C ARG A 30 11.32 0.33 -3.63
N ARG A 31 12.33 0.91 -4.31
CA ARG A 31 12.31 2.31 -4.80
C ARG A 31 12.09 3.36 -3.71
N SER A 32 12.34 3.00 -2.44
CA SER A 32 12.17 3.91 -1.31
C SER A 32 13.05 5.16 -1.44
N GLY A 33 14.28 5.03 -1.94
CA GLY A 33 15.18 6.16 -2.13
C GLY A 33 14.68 7.19 -3.15
N GLU A 34 14.12 6.73 -4.28
CA GLU A 34 13.53 7.59 -5.30
C GLU A 34 12.30 8.34 -4.76
N LEU A 35 11.40 7.63 -4.10
CA LEU A 35 10.22 8.22 -3.51
C LEU A 35 10.56 9.19 -2.38
N THR A 36 11.49 8.82 -1.50
CA THR A 36 12.01 9.68 -0.43
C THR A 36 12.56 10.99 -1.00
N ALA A 37 13.44 10.92 -1.99
CA ALA A 37 14.02 12.10 -2.61
C ALA A 37 12.96 13.01 -3.25
N ALA A 38 11.97 12.42 -3.91
CA ALA A 38 10.88 13.17 -4.53
C ALA A 38 10.04 13.93 -3.49
N LEU A 39 9.73 13.33 -2.36
CA LEU A 39 8.99 13.98 -1.28
C LEU A 39 9.82 15.06 -0.57
N GLN A 40 11.09 14.80 -0.33
CA GLN A 40 12.01 15.76 0.30
C GLN A 40 12.21 17.01 -0.55
N ARG A 41 12.18 16.91 -1.89
CA ARG A 41 12.23 18.08 -2.78
C ARG A 41 11.08 19.05 -2.56
N HIS A 42 9.97 18.59 -1.99
CA HIS A 42 8.81 19.41 -1.63
C HIS A 42 8.76 19.81 -0.16
N GLY A 43 9.81 19.52 0.59
CA GLY A 43 9.98 19.94 1.98
C GLY A 43 9.55 18.93 3.03
N ALA A 44 9.15 17.72 2.68
CA ALA A 44 8.75 16.71 3.63
C ALA A 44 9.92 16.10 4.40
N ALA A 45 9.69 15.75 5.67
CA ALA A 45 10.48 14.77 6.39
C ALA A 45 9.93 13.38 6.08
N VAL A 46 10.80 12.41 5.83
CA VAL A 46 10.41 11.05 5.44
C VAL A 46 10.96 10.04 6.43
N GLN A 47 10.10 9.14 6.89
CA GLN A 47 10.49 7.98 7.69
C GLN A 47 10.24 6.70 6.91
N LEU A 48 11.23 5.81 6.90
CA LEU A 48 11.14 4.49 6.27
C LEU A 48 10.85 3.44 7.34
N ALA A 49 9.84 2.62 7.09
CA ALA A 49 9.52 1.47 7.93
C ALA A 49 9.06 0.31 7.04
N PRO A 50 9.98 -0.37 6.32
CA PRO A 50 9.62 -1.45 5.43
C PRO A 50 8.79 -2.53 6.14
N ALA A 51 7.61 -2.81 5.62
CA ALA A 51 6.68 -3.76 6.22
C ALA A 51 7.02 -5.21 5.87
N LEU A 52 7.78 -5.41 4.79
CA LEU A 52 8.22 -6.72 4.32
C LEU A 52 9.55 -6.60 3.58
N THR A 53 10.22 -7.74 3.41
CA THR A 53 11.35 -7.89 2.51
C THR A 53 10.90 -8.67 1.29
N ILE A 54 11.29 -8.22 0.10
CA ILE A 54 11.15 -9.02 -1.11
C ILE A 54 12.34 -9.95 -1.18
N ILE A 55 12.08 -11.25 -1.10
CA ILE A 55 13.11 -12.26 -1.28
C ILE A 55 13.20 -12.51 -2.79
N PRO A 56 14.35 -12.18 -3.43
CA PRO A 56 14.52 -12.41 -4.86
C PRO A 56 14.59 -13.92 -5.12
N HIS A 57 13.47 -14.53 -5.41
CA HIS A 57 13.39 -15.95 -5.75
C HIS A 57 12.95 -16.20 -7.17
N ILE A 58 12.24 -15.24 -7.73
CA ILE A 58 11.83 -15.21 -9.12
C ILE A 58 11.98 -13.79 -9.60
N ASP A 59 12.73 -13.68 -10.65
CA ASP A 59 12.90 -12.44 -11.38
C ASP A 59 11.53 -11.95 -11.84
N ASP A 60 11.21 -10.67 -11.64
CA ASP A 60 10.05 -10.02 -12.23
C ASP A 60 9.96 -10.31 -13.72
N ASP A 61 11.10 -10.43 -14.38
CA ASP A 61 11.21 -10.73 -15.80
C ASP A 61 10.62 -12.09 -16.16
N GLU A 62 10.78 -13.12 -15.30
CA GLU A 62 10.16 -14.43 -15.52
C GLU A 62 8.64 -14.37 -15.36
N LEU A 63 8.14 -13.71 -14.32
CA LEU A 63 6.71 -13.52 -14.12
C LEU A 63 6.08 -12.75 -15.29
N ILE A 64 6.74 -11.69 -15.73
CA ILE A 64 6.31 -10.91 -16.89
C ILE A 64 6.33 -11.77 -18.17
N ALA A 65 7.39 -12.53 -18.41
CA ALA A 65 7.51 -13.39 -19.58
C ALA A 65 6.41 -14.46 -19.63
N ARG A 66 6.13 -15.14 -18.52
CA ARG A 66 5.05 -16.12 -18.41
C ARG A 66 3.67 -15.47 -18.57
N SER A 67 3.48 -14.28 -18.04
CA SER A 67 2.24 -13.51 -18.22
C SER A 67 2.04 -13.08 -19.67
N ARG A 68 3.11 -12.68 -20.37
CA ARG A 68 3.06 -12.42 -21.83
C ARG A 68 2.66 -13.67 -22.62
N ALA A 69 3.16 -14.84 -22.22
CA ALA A 69 2.79 -16.11 -22.84
C ALA A 69 1.30 -16.43 -22.64
N LEU A 70 0.73 -16.11 -21.47
CA LEU A 70 -0.71 -16.23 -21.21
C LEU A 70 -1.54 -15.23 -22.01
N ILE A 71 -1.04 -14.03 -22.25
CA ILE A 71 -1.70 -13.05 -23.11
C ILE A 71 -1.74 -13.55 -24.56
N ALA A 72 -0.63 -14.10 -25.05
CA ALA A 72 -0.51 -14.62 -26.40
C ALA A 72 -1.34 -15.90 -26.62
N ASN A 73 -1.42 -16.74 -25.62
CA ASN A 73 -2.19 -17.99 -25.62
C ASN A 73 -2.97 -18.11 -24.31
N PRO A 74 -4.20 -17.56 -24.26
CA PRO A 74 -4.98 -17.46 -23.03
C PRO A 74 -5.25 -18.79 -22.35
N PRO A 75 -5.30 -18.82 -21.00
CA PRO A 75 -5.62 -20.04 -20.27
C PRO A 75 -7.11 -20.36 -20.35
N ASP A 76 -7.44 -21.65 -20.24
CA ASP A 76 -8.82 -22.11 -20.06
C ASP A 76 -9.26 -21.95 -18.60
N ILE A 77 -8.32 -22.17 -17.67
CA ILE A 77 -8.55 -22.12 -16.23
C ILE A 77 -7.46 -21.29 -15.56
N VAL A 78 -7.86 -20.47 -14.60
CA VAL A 78 -6.95 -19.72 -13.70
C VAL A 78 -7.21 -20.16 -12.28
N VAL A 79 -6.15 -20.60 -11.60
CA VAL A 79 -6.19 -21.00 -10.19
C VAL A 79 -5.50 -19.93 -9.36
N VAL A 80 -6.23 -19.34 -8.42
CA VAL A 80 -5.72 -18.32 -7.51
C VAL A 80 -5.66 -18.88 -6.11
N THR A 81 -4.46 -19.06 -5.57
CA THR A 81 -4.26 -19.68 -4.26
C THR A 81 -4.27 -18.67 -3.11
N THR A 82 -3.84 -17.43 -3.36
CA THR A 82 -3.84 -16.37 -2.34
C THR A 82 -4.23 -15.01 -2.90
N GLY A 83 -4.92 -14.21 -2.08
CA GLY A 83 -5.26 -12.84 -2.45
C GLY A 83 -4.03 -11.96 -2.60
N VAL A 84 -3.08 -12.07 -1.67
CA VAL A 84 -1.81 -11.33 -1.69
C VAL A 84 -1.01 -11.66 -2.95
N GLY A 85 -0.90 -12.94 -3.29
CA GLY A 85 -0.18 -13.39 -4.49
C GLY A 85 -0.83 -12.89 -5.77
N PHE A 86 -2.15 -12.95 -5.87
CA PHE A 86 -2.86 -12.45 -7.03
C PHE A 86 -2.72 -10.93 -7.20
N ARG A 87 -2.85 -10.17 -6.13
CA ARG A 87 -2.62 -8.71 -6.15
C ARG A 87 -1.20 -8.36 -6.58
N GLY A 88 -0.20 -9.06 -6.06
CA GLY A 88 1.20 -8.87 -6.48
C GLY A 88 1.43 -9.18 -7.95
N TRP A 89 0.79 -10.20 -8.48
CA TRP A 89 0.83 -10.53 -9.89
C TRP A 89 0.24 -9.41 -10.75
N VAL A 90 -0.96 -8.96 -10.40
CA VAL A 90 -1.65 -7.87 -11.13
C VAL A 90 -0.84 -6.57 -11.07
N GLU A 91 -0.28 -6.22 -9.91
CA GLU A 91 0.60 -5.04 -9.76
C GLU A 91 1.83 -5.11 -10.67
N THR A 92 2.50 -6.25 -10.72
CA THR A 92 3.68 -6.44 -11.57
C THR A 92 3.33 -6.27 -13.05
N ILE A 93 2.19 -6.79 -13.47
CA ILE A 93 1.72 -6.68 -14.84
C ILE A 93 1.27 -5.27 -15.18
N ASP A 94 0.68 -4.56 -14.24
CA ASP A 94 0.30 -3.15 -14.40
C ASP A 94 1.55 -2.26 -14.55
N GLU A 95 2.56 -2.45 -13.72
CA GLU A 95 3.85 -1.76 -13.84
C GLU A 95 4.53 -2.01 -15.20
N ALA A 96 4.37 -3.19 -15.75
CA ALA A 96 4.88 -3.54 -17.08
C ALA A 96 4.06 -2.96 -18.23
N GLY A 97 2.95 -2.27 -17.95
CA GLY A 97 2.06 -1.70 -18.96
C GLY A 97 1.19 -2.73 -19.70
N LEU A 98 0.97 -3.91 -19.11
CA LEU A 98 0.26 -5.04 -19.73
C LEU A 98 -1.09 -5.36 -19.09
N LEU A 99 -1.61 -4.49 -18.19
CA LEU A 99 -2.80 -4.79 -17.40
C LEU A 99 -4.02 -5.11 -18.28
N GLU A 100 -4.36 -4.24 -19.21
CA GLU A 100 -5.56 -4.42 -20.04
C GLU A 100 -5.53 -5.69 -20.89
N PRO A 101 -4.47 -6.00 -21.66
CA PRO A 101 -4.40 -7.26 -22.39
C PRO A 101 -4.35 -8.48 -21.46
N PHE A 102 -3.75 -8.37 -20.29
CA PHE A 102 -3.74 -9.43 -19.29
C PHE A 102 -5.14 -9.73 -18.74
N LEU A 103 -5.89 -8.74 -18.32
CA LEU A 103 -7.27 -8.92 -17.86
C LEU A 103 -8.17 -9.45 -18.97
N ALA A 104 -7.99 -8.99 -20.20
CA ALA A 104 -8.72 -9.49 -21.36
C ALA A 104 -8.45 -10.97 -21.61
N ALA A 105 -7.22 -11.45 -21.39
CA ALA A 105 -6.85 -12.86 -21.52
C ALA A 105 -7.44 -13.73 -20.41
N LEU A 106 -7.58 -13.22 -19.19
CA LEU A 106 -8.13 -13.96 -18.06
C LEU A 106 -9.66 -13.95 -18.00
N ARG A 107 -10.31 -12.93 -18.53
CA ARG A 107 -11.76 -12.75 -18.41
C ARG A 107 -12.59 -13.90 -18.94
N PRO A 108 -12.29 -14.54 -20.09
CA PRO A 108 -13.02 -15.70 -20.58
C PRO A 108 -12.71 -17.01 -19.84
N ALA A 109 -11.64 -17.06 -19.06
CA ALA A 109 -11.22 -18.26 -18.35
C ALA A 109 -12.16 -18.58 -17.18
N GLN A 110 -12.23 -19.87 -16.83
CA GLN A 110 -12.80 -20.30 -15.56
C GLN A 110 -11.81 -19.93 -14.44
N ILE A 111 -12.22 -19.06 -13.54
CA ILE A 111 -11.37 -18.60 -12.45
C ILE A 111 -11.83 -19.27 -11.15
N VAL A 112 -10.92 -19.99 -10.51
CA VAL A 112 -11.18 -20.68 -9.25
C VAL A 112 -10.26 -20.15 -8.16
N ALA A 113 -10.84 -19.94 -6.98
CA ALA A 113 -10.15 -19.35 -5.83
C ALA A 113 -10.10 -20.35 -4.68
N ARG A 114 -8.97 -20.36 -3.96
CA ARG A 114 -8.81 -21.21 -2.79
C ARG A 114 -9.65 -20.74 -1.59
N GLY A 115 -9.96 -19.45 -1.49
CA GLY A 115 -10.71 -18.91 -0.37
C GLY A 115 -11.22 -17.49 -0.58
N PRO A 116 -11.85 -16.88 0.44
CA PRO A 116 -12.49 -15.57 0.35
C PRO A 116 -11.52 -14.42 0.03
N LYS A 117 -10.29 -14.46 0.55
CA LYS A 117 -9.27 -13.45 0.26
C LYS A 117 -8.83 -13.46 -1.20
N ALA A 118 -8.66 -14.66 -1.76
CA ALA A 118 -8.37 -14.82 -3.19
C ALA A 118 -9.54 -14.33 -4.03
N ARG A 119 -10.78 -14.66 -3.67
CA ARG A 119 -11.99 -14.15 -4.32
C ARG A 119 -12.06 -12.63 -4.30
N GLY A 120 -11.79 -12.01 -3.15
CA GLY A 120 -11.78 -10.55 -3.02
C GLY A 120 -10.75 -9.88 -3.93
N ALA A 121 -9.55 -10.44 -4.04
CA ALA A 121 -8.51 -9.94 -4.93
C ALA A 121 -8.89 -10.04 -6.41
N ILE A 122 -9.53 -11.14 -6.80
CA ILE A 122 -10.06 -11.34 -8.16
C ILE A 122 -11.11 -10.28 -8.49
N GLN A 123 -12.06 -10.03 -7.58
CA GLN A 123 -13.11 -9.02 -7.74
C GLN A 123 -12.54 -7.61 -7.84
N GLN A 124 -11.54 -7.26 -7.05
CA GLN A 124 -10.87 -5.96 -7.10
C GLN A 124 -10.16 -5.71 -8.44
N ALA A 125 -9.70 -6.75 -9.10
CA ALA A 125 -9.12 -6.65 -10.44
C ALA A 125 -10.16 -6.54 -11.56
N GLY A 126 -11.45 -6.53 -11.23
CA GLY A 126 -12.53 -6.47 -12.21
C GLY A 126 -12.88 -7.81 -12.86
N LEU A 127 -12.46 -8.92 -12.24
CA LEU A 127 -12.75 -10.29 -12.65
C LEU A 127 -13.76 -10.93 -11.68
N ALA A 128 -14.28 -12.10 -12.04
CA ALA A 128 -15.17 -12.87 -11.20
C ALA A 128 -14.63 -14.28 -10.96
N ALA A 129 -14.66 -14.75 -9.71
CA ALA A 129 -14.38 -16.15 -9.41
C ALA A 129 -15.62 -16.98 -9.71
N ASP A 130 -15.45 -18.02 -10.51
CA ASP A 130 -16.53 -18.94 -10.86
C ASP A 130 -16.79 -19.98 -9.78
N TRP A 131 -15.78 -20.25 -8.96
CA TRP A 131 -15.86 -21.18 -7.85
C TRP A 131 -14.83 -20.82 -6.75
N VAL A 132 -15.20 -21.07 -5.49
CA VAL A 132 -14.38 -20.81 -4.31
C VAL A 132 -14.42 -22.02 -3.39
N ALA A 133 -13.27 -22.51 -2.93
CA ALA A 133 -13.20 -23.63 -2.00
C ALA A 133 -13.78 -23.27 -0.63
N GLU A 134 -14.68 -24.09 -0.09
CA GLU A 134 -15.28 -23.89 1.22
C GLU A 134 -14.30 -24.13 2.37
N SER A 135 -13.43 -25.15 2.21
CA SER A 135 -12.41 -25.50 3.20
C SER A 135 -11.17 -24.61 3.18
N GLU A 136 -11.07 -23.71 2.20
CA GLU A 136 -9.89 -22.87 1.98
C GLU A 136 -8.59 -23.66 1.74
N THR A 137 -8.70 -24.89 1.20
CA THR A 137 -7.56 -25.76 0.95
C THR A 137 -7.26 -25.95 -0.53
N ALA A 138 -5.98 -26.13 -0.86
CA ALA A 138 -5.56 -26.53 -2.20
C ALA A 138 -6.09 -27.93 -2.59
N ALA A 139 -6.22 -28.82 -1.62
CA ALA A 139 -6.74 -30.16 -1.85
C ALA A 139 -8.18 -30.15 -2.39
N GLU A 140 -9.07 -29.35 -1.80
CA GLU A 140 -10.45 -29.21 -2.27
C GLU A 140 -10.52 -28.62 -3.68
N LEU A 141 -9.69 -27.60 -3.96
CA LEU A 141 -9.60 -26.99 -5.26
C LEU A 141 -9.12 -27.98 -6.33
N GLN A 142 -8.12 -28.79 -6.00
CA GLN A 142 -7.62 -29.88 -6.84
C GLN A 142 -8.73 -30.92 -7.12
N GLU A 143 -9.43 -31.37 -6.10
CA GLU A 143 -10.52 -32.34 -6.22
C GLU A 143 -11.64 -31.82 -7.14
N PHE A 144 -12.03 -30.56 -6.95
CA PHE A 144 -13.04 -29.91 -7.80
C PHE A 144 -12.65 -29.91 -9.27
N LEU A 145 -11.45 -29.44 -9.59
CA LEU A 145 -10.99 -29.36 -10.99
C LEU A 145 -10.76 -30.72 -11.61
N LEU A 146 -10.22 -31.67 -10.88
CA LEU A 146 -10.04 -33.05 -11.38
C LEU A 146 -11.39 -33.73 -11.66
N ALA A 147 -12.41 -33.48 -10.84
CA ALA A 147 -13.76 -34.00 -11.05
C ALA A 147 -14.42 -33.39 -12.30
N GLU A 148 -14.19 -32.13 -12.60
CA GLU A 148 -14.68 -31.51 -13.86
C GLU A 148 -13.94 -32.00 -15.10
N GLY A 149 -12.71 -32.47 -14.96
CA GLY A 149 -11.85 -32.88 -16.06
C GLY A 149 -11.05 -31.73 -16.64
N VAL A 150 -9.73 -31.87 -16.62
CA VAL A 150 -8.79 -30.83 -17.09
C VAL A 150 -7.85 -31.29 -18.21
N ALA A 151 -8.01 -32.50 -18.69
CA ALA A 151 -7.19 -33.05 -19.77
C ALA A 151 -7.25 -32.17 -21.03
N GLY A 152 -6.09 -31.82 -21.56
CA GLY A 152 -5.97 -30.95 -22.75
C GLY A 152 -6.23 -29.47 -22.47
N LYS A 153 -6.53 -29.08 -21.25
CA LYS A 153 -6.74 -27.67 -20.88
C LYS A 153 -5.45 -27.01 -20.47
N ARG A 154 -5.38 -25.71 -20.74
CA ARG A 154 -4.29 -24.84 -20.28
C ARG A 154 -4.68 -24.18 -18.98
N ILE A 155 -3.93 -24.46 -17.93
CA ILE A 155 -4.21 -23.99 -16.57
C ILE A 155 -3.09 -23.05 -16.12
N ALA A 156 -3.42 -21.81 -15.78
CA ALA A 156 -2.53 -20.91 -15.10
C ALA A 156 -2.71 -21.08 -13.59
N VAL A 157 -1.65 -21.45 -12.86
CA VAL A 157 -1.69 -21.66 -11.42
C VAL A 157 -0.85 -20.58 -10.76
N GLN A 158 -1.49 -19.70 -10.01
CA GLN A 158 -0.81 -18.70 -9.20
C GLN A 158 -0.47 -19.32 -7.85
N HIS A 159 0.83 -19.46 -7.60
CA HIS A 159 1.37 -19.91 -6.32
C HIS A 159 1.82 -18.71 -5.48
N HIS A 160 1.69 -18.86 -4.18
CA HIS A 160 2.22 -17.91 -3.22
C HIS A 160 3.33 -18.58 -2.40
N GLY A 161 4.52 -17.99 -2.47
CA GLY A 161 5.60 -18.26 -1.52
C GLY A 161 6.43 -19.48 -1.83
N SER A 162 6.34 -20.50 -1.02
CA SER A 162 7.43 -21.42 -0.78
C SER A 162 7.35 -22.77 -1.47
N GLY A 163 6.70 -22.89 -2.59
CA GLY A 163 6.77 -24.14 -3.32
C GLY A 163 5.43 -24.72 -3.75
N SER A 164 5.54 -25.91 -4.32
CA SER A 164 4.42 -26.64 -4.85
C SER A 164 3.48 -27.11 -3.74
N ASP A 165 2.20 -26.82 -3.91
CA ASP A 165 1.10 -27.37 -3.14
C ASP A 165 0.58 -28.68 -3.76
N GLY A 166 1.30 -29.23 -4.75
CA GLY A 166 0.95 -30.44 -5.47
C GLY A 166 -0.02 -30.22 -6.62
N LEU A 167 -0.49 -29.00 -6.85
CA LEU A 167 -1.47 -28.70 -7.90
C LEU A 167 -0.91 -28.91 -9.30
N ASP A 168 0.29 -28.41 -9.56
CA ASP A 168 0.92 -28.51 -10.89
C ASP A 168 1.06 -29.98 -11.31
N GLU A 169 1.63 -30.80 -10.45
CA GLU A 169 1.84 -32.23 -10.70
C GLU A 169 0.53 -32.98 -10.87
N ALA A 170 -0.48 -32.66 -10.07
CA ALA A 170 -1.78 -33.32 -10.17
C ALA A 170 -2.49 -33.00 -11.50
N PHE A 171 -2.43 -31.78 -11.98
CA PHE A 171 -3.04 -31.39 -13.24
C PHE A 171 -2.26 -31.93 -14.45
N GLU A 172 -0.95 -31.88 -14.41
CA GLU A 172 -0.09 -32.43 -15.46
C GLU A 172 -0.25 -33.94 -15.60
N ALA A 173 -0.42 -34.65 -14.47
CA ALA A 173 -0.61 -36.09 -14.44
C ALA A 173 -1.87 -36.58 -15.19
N VAL A 174 -2.89 -35.73 -15.33
CA VAL A 174 -4.12 -36.02 -16.07
C VAL A 174 -4.17 -35.35 -17.45
N GLY A 175 -3.05 -34.82 -17.93
CA GLY A 175 -2.89 -34.29 -19.29
C GLY A 175 -3.21 -32.81 -19.49
N ALA A 176 -3.23 -32.03 -18.43
CA ALA A 176 -3.32 -30.57 -18.53
C ALA A 176 -1.96 -29.95 -18.86
N GLU A 177 -1.97 -28.81 -19.55
CA GLU A 177 -0.82 -27.94 -19.71
C GLU A 177 -0.83 -26.91 -18.60
N VAL A 178 0.17 -26.93 -17.71
CA VAL A 178 0.24 -26.03 -16.58
C VAL A 178 1.26 -24.92 -16.82
N VAL A 179 0.81 -23.67 -16.65
CA VAL A 179 1.67 -22.50 -16.56
C VAL A 179 1.73 -22.10 -15.08
N SER A 180 2.83 -22.42 -14.46
CA SER A 180 3.06 -22.12 -13.05
C SER A 180 3.57 -20.68 -12.89
N LEU A 181 2.90 -19.91 -12.04
CA LEU A 181 3.23 -18.50 -11.77
C LEU A 181 3.52 -18.38 -10.29
N THR A 182 4.78 -18.31 -9.96
CA THR A 182 5.19 -18.00 -8.59
C THR A 182 5.39 -16.51 -8.50
N VAL A 183 4.51 -15.88 -7.75
CA VAL A 183 4.61 -14.48 -7.40
C VAL A 183 5.53 -14.39 -6.19
N TYR A 184 6.27 -13.33 -6.05
CA TYR A 184 7.29 -13.09 -5.03
C TYR A 184 7.15 -13.85 -3.73
N ARG A 185 8.27 -14.31 -3.19
CA ARG A 185 8.38 -14.58 -1.77
C ARG A 185 8.59 -13.28 -1.03
N TRP A 186 7.70 -12.98 -0.11
CA TRP A 186 7.92 -11.93 0.85
C TRP A 186 8.42 -12.54 2.15
N GLY A 187 9.49 -11.97 2.66
CA GLY A 187 9.97 -12.24 3.99
C GLY A 187 9.38 -11.25 4.99
N PRO A 188 9.69 -11.45 6.29
CA PRO A 188 9.31 -10.50 7.32
C PRO A 188 9.99 -9.14 7.08
N SER A 189 9.53 -8.11 7.83
CA SER A 189 10.20 -6.81 7.83
C SER A 189 11.70 -6.96 8.12
N PRO A 190 12.57 -6.21 7.42
CA PRO A 190 14.00 -6.20 7.73
C PRO A 190 14.29 -5.61 9.11
N ASP A 191 13.38 -4.78 9.63
CA ASP A 191 13.44 -4.23 10.98
C ASP A 191 12.07 -4.23 11.64
N PRO A 192 11.68 -5.34 12.29
CA PRO A 192 10.36 -5.46 12.92
C PRO A 192 10.10 -4.43 14.03
N ALA A 193 11.15 -3.96 14.72
CA ALA A 193 11.01 -2.95 15.76
C ALA A 193 10.63 -1.59 15.17
N VAL A 194 11.25 -1.19 14.05
CA VAL A 194 10.91 0.02 13.32
C VAL A 194 9.48 -0.06 12.78
N LEU A 195 9.09 -1.22 12.24
CA LEU A 195 7.72 -1.44 11.76
C LEU A 195 6.70 -1.23 12.90
N ARG A 196 6.90 -1.86 14.04
CA ARG A 196 6.01 -1.72 15.20
C ARG A 196 5.95 -0.28 15.71
N ARG A 197 7.09 0.40 15.81
CA ARG A 197 7.11 1.83 16.19
C ARG A 197 6.33 2.70 15.22
N SER A 198 6.45 2.44 13.92
CA SER A 198 5.74 3.21 12.89
C SER A 198 4.23 3.09 13.03
N VAL A 199 3.74 1.88 13.31
CA VAL A 199 2.31 1.60 13.50
C VAL A 199 1.76 2.31 14.73
N ARG A 200 2.49 2.28 15.85
CA ARG A 200 2.11 3.02 17.07
C ARG A 200 2.15 4.52 16.85
N ALA A 201 3.21 5.02 16.22
CA ALA A 201 3.36 6.43 15.91
C ALA A 201 2.22 6.95 15.00
N ALA A 202 1.79 6.14 14.04
CA ALA A 202 0.64 6.47 13.20
C ALA A 202 -0.64 6.64 14.01
N ALA A 203 -0.90 5.75 14.97
CA ALA A 203 -2.06 5.85 15.86
C ALA A 203 -1.98 7.08 16.79
N GLU A 204 -0.79 7.52 17.16
CA GLU A 204 -0.52 8.69 18.00
C GLU A 204 -0.54 10.01 17.22
N GLY A 205 -0.75 9.98 15.91
CA GLY A 205 -0.84 11.19 15.07
C GLY A 205 0.51 11.83 14.72
N GLU A 206 1.58 11.05 14.69
CA GLU A 206 2.93 11.56 14.38
C GLU A 206 3.19 11.70 12.87
N PHE A 207 2.33 11.17 12.02
CA PHE A 207 2.47 11.27 10.56
C PHE A 207 1.34 12.08 9.95
N ASP A 208 1.67 12.86 8.92
CA ASP A 208 0.70 13.59 8.11
C ASP A 208 0.19 12.74 6.94
N ALA A 209 1.01 11.84 6.44
CA ALA A 209 0.65 10.91 5.37
C ALA A 209 1.41 9.59 5.50
N ILE A 210 0.79 8.53 5.00
CA ILE A 210 1.40 7.21 4.81
C ILE A 210 1.16 6.79 3.37
N LEU A 211 2.25 6.50 2.64
CA LEU A 211 2.20 6.15 1.23
C LEU A 211 2.57 4.68 1.03
N PHE A 212 1.71 3.97 0.32
CA PHE A 212 1.92 2.56 -0.03
C PHE A 212 2.13 2.40 -1.52
N THR A 213 3.09 1.57 -1.88
CA THR A 213 3.46 1.28 -3.27
C THR A 213 3.21 -0.17 -3.66
N SER A 214 2.78 -1.01 -2.72
CA SER A 214 2.41 -2.41 -2.98
C SER A 214 1.29 -2.88 -2.06
N ALA A 215 0.40 -3.73 -2.58
CA ALA A 215 -0.66 -4.34 -1.78
C ALA A 215 -0.11 -5.25 -0.67
N PRO A 216 0.91 -6.11 -0.92
CA PRO A 216 1.52 -6.90 0.15
C PRO A 216 2.11 -6.04 1.27
N GLY A 217 2.76 -4.94 0.94
CA GLY A 217 3.28 -3.98 1.92
C GLY A 217 2.18 -3.36 2.77
N ALA A 218 1.08 -2.96 2.15
CA ALA A 218 -0.09 -2.45 2.84
C ALA A 218 -0.70 -3.51 3.79
N GLU A 219 -0.88 -4.74 3.32
CA GLU A 219 -1.41 -5.83 4.15
C GLU A 219 -0.53 -6.13 5.36
N LYS A 220 0.78 -6.18 5.18
CA LYS A 220 1.72 -6.44 6.27
C LYS A 220 1.75 -5.32 7.30
N TRP A 221 1.73 -4.07 6.86
CA TRP A 221 1.67 -2.93 7.76
C TRP A 221 0.37 -2.91 8.56
N LEU A 222 -0.78 -3.10 7.89
CA LEU A 222 -2.09 -3.19 8.54
C LEU A 222 -2.18 -4.39 9.50
N GLY A 223 -1.62 -5.53 9.12
CA GLY A 223 -1.55 -6.71 9.98
C GLY A 223 -0.77 -6.44 11.27
N SER A 224 0.31 -5.66 11.20
CA SER A 224 1.03 -5.20 12.38
C SER A 224 0.18 -4.27 13.26
N ALA A 225 -0.60 -3.38 12.63
CA ALA A 225 -1.53 -2.50 13.34
C ALA A 225 -2.63 -3.27 14.09
N GLU A 226 -3.18 -4.30 13.46
CA GLU A 226 -4.18 -5.19 14.07
C GLU A 226 -3.57 -5.98 15.23
N ALA A 227 -2.39 -6.57 15.03
CA ALA A 227 -1.71 -7.36 16.06
C ALA A 227 -1.37 -6.52 17.31
N LEU A 228 -1.06 -5.24 17.15
CA LEU A 228 -0.80 -4.30 18.24
C LEU A 228 -2.07 -3.61 18.75
N GLN A 229 -3.23 -3.90 18.18
CA GLN A 229 -4.53 -3.33 18.57
C GLN A 229 -4.60 -1.80 18.45
N VAL A 230 -3.88 -1.22 17.51
CA VAL A 230 -3.84 0.23 17.28
C VAL A 230 -4.53 0.67 15.97
N LEU A 231 -5.04 -0.27 15.20
CA LEU A 231 -5.75 0.05 13.95
C LEU A 231 -6.91 1.03 14.15
N PRO A 232 -7.77 0.91 15.18
CA PRO A 232 -8.83 1.89 15.44
C PRO A 232 -8.29 3.31 15.62
N GLY A 233 -7.16 3.50 16.31
CA GLY A 233 -6.54 4.80 16.51
C GLY A 233 -6.04 5.41 15.19
N ILE A 234 -5.53 4.59 14.27
CA ILE A 234 -5.09 5.05 12.95
C ILE A 234 -6.30 5.47 12.11
N LEU A 235 -7.38 4.69 12.14
CA LEU A 235 -8.64 5.05 11.49
C LEU A 235 -9.23 6.38 12.00
N GLU A 236 -9.13 6.62 13.31
CA GLU A 236 -9.54 7.89 13.92
C GLU A 236 -8.72 9.07 13.41
N GLN A 237 -7.41 8.90 13.22
CA GLN A 237 -6.54 9.95 12.66
C GLN A 237 -6.95 10.32 11.24
N GLU A 238 -7.26 9.33 10.40
CA GLU A 238 -7.77 9.59 9.04
C GLU A 238 -9.14 10.26 9.07
N ALA A 239 -10.07 9.73 9.85
CA ALA A 239 -11.43 10.26 9.95
C ALA A 239 -11.47 11.71 10.44
N ALA A 240 -10.54 12.08 11.31
CA ALA A 240 -10.38 13.45 11.80
C ALA A 240 -9.67 14.39 10.80
N GLY A 241 -9.25 13.88 9.65
CA GLY A 241 -8.52 14.64 8.63
C GLY A 241 -7.08 14.95 8.97
N ARG A 242 -6.50 14.30 9.99
CA ARG A 242 -5.11 14.51 10.41
C ARG A 242 -4.11 13.60 9.72
N LEU A 243 -4.57 12.53 9.11
CA LEU A 243 -3.74 11.54 8.43
C LEU A 243 -4.27 11.29 7.03
N LEU A 244 -3.40 11.43 6.03
CA LEU A 244 -3.67 11.02 4.66
C LEU A 244 -3.11 9.62 4.43
N MET A 245 -3.98 8.68 4.06
CA MET A 245 -3.56 7.40 3.49
C MET A 245 -3.53 7.53 1.98
N ALA A 246 -2.44 7.11 1.36
CA ALA A 246 -2.30 7.17 -0.11
C ALA A 246 -1.73 5.86 -0.66
N ALA A 247 -2.20 5.46 -1.81
CA ALA A 247 -1.76 4.26 -2.51
C ALA A 247 -1.44 4.60 -3.97
N VAL A 248 -0.42 3.94 -4.52
CA VAL A 248 0.04 4.19 -5.90
C VAL A 248 -1.02 3.87 -6.94
N GLY A 249 -1.94 2.96 -6.66
CA GLY A 249 -3.02 2.56 -7.54
C GLY A 249 -4.15 1.82 -6.84
N PRO A 250 -5.23 1.47 -7.56
CA PRO A 250 -6.41 0.83 -6.98
C PRO A 250 -6.12 -0.53 -6.32
N ILE A 251 -5.19 -1.29 -6.87
CA ILE A 251 -4.83 -2.63 -6.36
C ILE A 251 -4.14 -2.49 -5.02
N THR A 252 -3.17 -1.59 -4.90
CA THR A 252 -2.49 -1.27 -3.65
C THR A 252 -3.46 -0.71 -2.61
N ALA A 253 -4.45 0.07 -3.04
CA ALA A 253 -5.49 0.63 -2.17
C ALA A 253 -6.42 -0.44 -1.59
N GLY A 254 -6.57 -1.60 -2.23
CA GLY A 254 -7.51 -2.65 -1.83
C GLY A 254 -7.44 -3.01 -0.35
N PRO A 255 -6.28 -3.39 0.20
CA PRO A 255 -6.16 -3.69 1.63
C PRO A 255 -6.53 -2.53 2.55
N LEU A 256 -6.24 -1.29 2.14
CA LEU A 256 -6.60 -0.09 2.90
C LEU A 256 -8.11 0.12 2.93
N VAL A 257 -8.78 -0.03 1.79
CA VAL A 257 -10.24 0.07 1.68
C VAL A 257 -10.92 -1.01 2.51
N ASP A 258 -10.43 -2.24 2.44
CA ASP A 258 -10.95 -3.37 3.22
C ASP A 258 -10.82 -3.14 4.74
N ALA A 259 -9.78 -2.42 5.16
CA ALA A 259 -9.58 -2.03 6.56
C ALA A 259 -10.42 -0.83 7.02
N GLY A 260 -11.12 -0.16 6.12
CA GLY A 260 -12.00 0.97 6.42
C GLY A 260 -11.41 2.35 6.10
N PHE A 261 -10.25 2.43 5.47
CA PHE A 261 -9.67 3.70 5.03
C PHE A 261 -10.25 4.19 3.70
N THR A 262 -10.06 5.48 3.43
CA THR A 262 -10.40 6.12 2.16
C THR A 262 -9.13 6.69 1.53
N PRO A 263 -8.30 5.86 0.90
CA PRO A 263 -6.99 6.29 0.42
C PRO A 263 -7.09 7.22 -0.79
N LEU A 264 -6.16 8.17 -0.85
CA LEU A 264 -5.88 8.95 -2.06
C LEU A 264 -5.22 8.04 -3.09
N ILE A 265 -5.78 8.01 -4.30
CA ILE A 265 -5.26 7.20 -5.42
C ILE A 265 -5.03 8.16 -6.60
N PRO A 266 -3.81 8.23 -7.16
CA PRO A 266 -3.56 9.07 -8.34
C PRO A 266 -4.25 8.50 -9.58
N ASP A 267 -4.52 9.34 -10.57
CA ASP A 267 -5.14 8.93 -11.83
C ASP A 267 -4.30 7.92 -12.63
N ARG A 268 -2.98 7.96 -12.45
CA ARG A 268 -2.04 7.02 -13.05
C ARG A 268 -1.25 6.32 -11.96
N GLY A 269 -1.13 5.00 -12.06
CA GLY A 269 -0.44 4.13 -11.10
C GLY A 269 1.09 4.24 -11.16
N ARG A 270 1.64 5.44 -11.00
CA ARG A 270 3.08 5.72 -11.02
C ARG A 270 3.50 6.53 -9.81
N LEU A 271 4.74 6.34 -9.35
CA LEU A 271 5.29 7.08 -8.21
C LEU A 271 5.25 8.59 -8.38
N GLY A 272 5.59 9.10 -9.57
CA GLY A 272 5.52 10.52 -9.85
C GLY A 272 4.11 11.10 -9.75
N SER A 273 3.10 10.33 -10.16
CA SER A 273 1.70 10.73 -10.03
C SER A 273 1.24 10.70 -8.57
N LEU A 274 1.70 9.72 -7.79
CA LEU A 274 1.44 9.63 -6.36
C LEU A 274 2.01 10.86 -5.63
N VAL A 275 3.27 11.20 -5.87
CA VAL A 275 3.92 12.38 -5.29
C VAL A 275 3.14 13.65 -5.64
N ARG A 276 2.77 13.84 -6.90
CA ARG A 276 1.97 15.00 -7.32
C ARG A 276 0.64 15.09 -6.61
N SER A 277 -0.06 13.98 -6.45
CA SER A 277 -1.35 13.94 -5.73
C SER A 277 -1.20 14.32 -4.27
N VAL A 278 -0.14 13.87 -3.61
CA VAL A 278 0.18 14.22 -2.21
C VAL A 278 0.54 15.71 -2.11
N VAL A 279 1.38 16.22 -3.01
CA VAL A 279 1.75 17.64 -3.07
C VAL A 279 0.51 18.52 -3.28
N THR A 280 -0.38 18.14 -4.19
CA THR A 280 -1.63 18.86 -4.44
C THR A 280 -2.55 18.84 -3.23
N HIS A 281 -2.64 17.70 -2.52
CA HIS A 281 -3.46 17.60 -1.31
C HIS A 281 -3.04 18.60 -0.24
N PHE A 282 -1.76 18.66 0.09
CA PHE A 282 -1.24 19.59 1.11
C PHE A 282 -1.08 21.02 0.58
N GLY A 283 -0.49 21.20 -0.59
CA GLY A 283 -0.24 22.52 -1.16
C GLY A 283 -1.47 23.22 -1.72
N GLY A 284 -2.49 22.47 -2.11
CA GLY A 284 -3.75 22.98 -2.67
C GLY A 284 -4.83 23.28 -1.64
N GLY A 285 -4.56 23.18 -0.34
CA GLY A 285 -5.51 23.45 0.73
C GLY A 285 -6.60 22.40 0.89
N HIS A 286 -6.39 21.17 0.42
CA HIS A 286 -7.30 20.03 0.59
C HIS A 286 -7.13 19.32 1.92
N ALA A 287 -6.03 19.57 2.64
CA ALA A 287 -5.82 19.06 3.98
C ALA A 287 -6.79 19.73 4.96
N HIS A 288 -7.08 19.03 6.06
CA HIS A 288 -7.96 19.55 7.11
C HIS A 288 -7.43 20.86 7.68
N GLY A 289 -8.29 21.87 7.75
CA GLY A 289 -7.94 23.20 8.26
C GLY A 289 -9.18 24.01 8.63
N VAL A 290 -8.94 25.12 9.28
CA VAL A 290 -9.98 26.08 9.68
C VAL A 290 -9.70 27.46 9.08
N GLN A 291 -10.74 28.17 8.72
CA GLN A 291 -10.63 29.55 8.26
C GLN A 291 -10.52 30.48 9.47
N THR A 292 -9.48 31.33 9.47
CA THR A 292 -9.27 32.37 10.47
C THR A 292 -9.27 33.75 9.82
N VAL A 293 -9.27 34.81 10.65
CA VAL A 293 -9.14 36.19 10.15
C VAL A 293 -7.81 36.46 9.42
N ALA A 294 -6.77 35.68 9.76
CA ALA A 294 -5.45 35.78 9.13
C ALA A 294 -5.27 34.85 7.92
N GLY A 295 -6.29 34.09 7.57
CA GLY A 295 -6.26 33.11 6.50
C GLY A 295 -6.55 31.68 6.96
N ARG A 296 -6.41 30.72 6.05
CA ARG A 296 -6.60 29.30 6.36
C ARG A 296 -5.45 28.77 7.22
N LEU A 297 -5.81 28.13 8.33
CA LEU A 297 -4.88 27.51 9.27
C LEU A 297 -5.00 25.99 9.18
N GLU A 298 -3.87 25.32 8.93
CA GLU A 298 -3.74 23.87 8.89
C GLU A 298 -2.64 23.43 9.88
N LEU A 299 -2.84 22.28 10.52
CA LEU A 299 -1.82 21.66 11.37
C LEU A 299 -1.09 20.57 10.58
N ARG A 300 0.23 20.51 10.79
CA ARG A 300 1.12 19.45 10.34
C ARG A 300 1.96 18.96 11.51
N SER A 301 2.58 17.80 11.41
CA SER A 301 3.38 17.24 12.50
C SER A 301 4.53 18.13 12.95
N GLY A 302 5.10 18.92 12.04
CA GLY A 302 6.21 19.83 12.31
C GLY A 302 5.82 21.27 12.61
N GLY A 303 4.54 21.64 12.53
CA GLY A 303 4.08 23.00 12.75
C GLY A 303 2.71 23.30 12.17
N ALA A 304 2.47 24.56 11.83
CA ALA A 304 1.23 25.02 11.24
C ALA A 304 1.47 25.68 9.90
N VAL A 305 0.47 25.66 9.02
CA VAL A 305 0.45 26.45 7.79
C VAL A 305 -0.65 27.49 7.94
N LEU A 306 -0.28 28.76 7.91
CA LEU A 306 -1.21 29.88 7.96
C LEU A 306 -1.13 30.67 6.65
N ALA A 307 -2.25 30.77 5.96
CA ALA A 307 -2.32 31.45 4.66
C ALA A 307 -1.23 30.97 3.66
N GLY A 308 -0.99 29.66 3.61
CA GLY A 308 0.03 29.05 2.75
C GLY A 308 1.47 29.15 3.26
N ARG A 309 1.70 29.76 4.42
CA ARG A 309 3.04 29.92 5.01
C ARG A 309 3.25 28.95 6.16
N PHE A 310 4.32 28.15 6.08
CA PHE A 310 4.68 27.21 7.13
C PHE A 310 5.34 27.94 8.33
N ILE A 311 4.89 27.60 9.53
CA ILE A 311 5.38 28.11 10.82
C ILE A 311 5.77 26.92 11.68
N PRO A 312 7.07 26.71 11.98
CA PRO A 312 7.50 25.63 12.86
C PRO A 312 6.93 25.83 14.27
N LEU A 313 6.43 24.76 14.87
CA LEU A 313 5.93 24.75 16.24
C LEU A 313 6.47 23.54 17.01
N SER A 314 6.64 23.71 18.32
CA SER A 314 6.94 22.61 19.21
C SER A 314 5.72 21.67 19.33
N ARG A 315 5.93 20.45 19.82
CA ARG A 315 4.83 19.51 20.09
C ARG A 315 3.78 20.14 21.03
N THR A 316 4.21 20.77 22.11
CA THR A 316 3.30 21.47 23.04
C THR A 316 2.53 22.59 22.34
N GLY A 317 3.21 23.36 21.49
CA GLY A 317 2.55 24.42 20.70
C GLY A 317 1.49 23.88 19.76
N LEU A 318 1.76 22.75 19.11
CA LEU A 318 0.79 22.05 18.24
C LEU A 318 -0.40 21.51 19.03
N ASP A 319 -0.18 20.89 20.19
CA ASP A 319 -1.25 20.36 21.02
C ASP A 319 -2.18 21.50 21.50
N ILE A 320 -1.61 22.61 21.94
CA ILE A 320 -2.36 23.80 22.33
C ILE A 320 -3.19 24.34 21.16
N LEU A 321 -2.56 24.48 20.00
CA LEU A 321 -3.23 25.01 18.82
C LEU A 321 -4.34 24.07 18.33
N SER A 322 -4.14 22.77 18.39
CA SER A 322 -5.15 21.75 18.07
C SER A 322 -6.38 21.88 18.96
N VAL A 323 -6.19 22.01 20.28
CA VAL A 323 -7.30 22.22 21.23
C VAL A 323 -8.06 23.51 20.92
N LEU A 324 -7.35 24.60 20.64
CA LEU A 324 -7.97 25.90 20.30
C LEU A 324 -8.77 25.83 18.98
N MET A 325 -8.27 25.10 17.99
CA MET A 325 -8.99 24.89 16.74
C MET A 325 -10.31 24.13 16.93
N HIS A 326 -10.33 23.13 17.82
CA HIS A 326 -11.55 22.38 18.15
C HIS A 326 -12.55 23.17 18.97
N ALA A 327 -12.13 24.24 19.63
CA ALA A 327 -13.02 25.14 20.37
C ALA A 327 -13.90 26.02 19.47
N GLY A 328 -13.74 25.96 18.14
CA GLY A 328 -14.60 26.62 17.16
C GLY A 328 -14.62 28.16 17.26
N GLY A 329 -13.52 28.77 17.68
CA GLY A 329 -13.41 30.23 17.86
C GLY A 329 -13.91 30.73 19.21
N GLY A 330 -14.34 29.85 20.11
CA GLY A 330 -14.68 30.17 21.48
C GLY A 330 -13.44 30.44 22.32
N ALA A 331 -13.55 31.38 23.27
CA ALA A 331 -12.47 31.60 24.24
C ALA A 331 -12.35 30.42 25.22
N MET A 332 -11.13 30.01 25.51
CA MET A 332 -10.84 28.99 26.52
C MET A 332 -10.08 29.59 27.68
N SER A 333 -10.45 29.20 28.91
CA SER A 333 -9.66 29.53 30.09
C SER A 333 -8.35 28.73 30.08
N ARG A 334 -7.32 29.23 30.78
CA ARG A 334 -6.06 28.53 30.98
C ARG A 334 -6.28 27.14 31.61
N GLU A 335 -7.19 27.05 32.56
CA GLU A 335 -7.52 25.80 33.27
C GLU A 335 -8.19 24.80 32.34
N ALA A 336 -9.14 25.25 31.53
CA ALA A 336 -9.79 24.40 30.51
C ALA A 336 -8.79 23.90 29.47
N LEU A 337 -7.85 24.74 29.04
CA LEU A 337 -6.79 24.37 28.10
C LEU A 337 -5.86 23.32 28.69
N LEU A 338 -5.40 23.51 29.94
CA LEU A 338 -4.53 22.56 30.63
C LEU A 338 -5.21 21.19 30.86
N SER A 339 -6.51 21.20 31.11
CA SER A 339 -7.28 19.95 31.27
C SER A 339 -7.49 19.19 29.99
N ALA A 340 -7.39 19.85 28.82
CA ALA A 340 -7.59 19.27 27.50
C ALA A 340 -6.30 18.73 26.86
N LEU A 341 -5.13 19.09 27.44
CA LEU A 341 -3.80 18.61 26.97
C LEU A 341 -3.39 17.31 27.67
#